data_5b7aaa9499da73c69025b8f535841d16
#
_entry.id   5b7aaa9499da73c69025b8f535841d16
#
_cell.length_a   1.000
_cell.length_b   1.000
_cell.length_c   1.000
_cell.angle_alpha   90.00
_cell.angle_beta   90.00
_cell.angle_gamma   90.00
#
_symmetry.space_group_name_H-M   'P 1'
#
loop_
_entity.id
_entity.type
_entity.pdbx_description
1 polymer ?
#
loop_
_entity_poly.entity_id
_entity_poly.type
_entity_poly.pdbx_seq_one_letter_code
_entity_poly.pdbx_strand_id
1 'polypeptide(L)'
;LVSVGAPVVRVRAAFYSLEVGGLVALYNLTDMLLFGVFLALAFAYRNRPELHKRWIIAATAALCGAALGRVVPGSSPQYLLLWLSPLLALVAVDLATQRRVHWIPVVSSALLVVAFFKVPLYAAPIWREVGASLLRPFV
;
A
#
# COMPACT_ATOMS: atom_id res chain seq x y z
N LEU A 1 18.88 -39.80 -10.11
CA LEU A 1 18.73 -38.66 -9.18
C LEU A 1 18.36 -37.43 -10.00
N VAL A 2 17.05 -37.23 -10.22
CA VAL A 2 16.52 -36.05 -10.91
C VAL A 2 16.63 -34.87 -9.94
N SER A 3 17.41 -33.83 -10.29
CA SER A 3 17.60 -32.64 -9.49
C SER A 3 16.31 -31.80 -9.49
N VAL A 4 15.44 -32.05 -8.53
CA VAL A 4 14.19 -31.29 -8.30
C VAL A 4 14.46 -29.84 -7.92
N GLY A 5 15.70 -29.45 -7.66
CA GLY A 5 16.08 -28.09 -7.26
C GLY A 5 16.18 -27.06 -8.38
N ALA A 6 16.40 -27.48 -9.63
CA ALA A 6 16.65 -26.56 -10.74
C ALA A 6 15.47 -25.61 -11.12
N PRO A 7 14.21 -26.06 -11.14
CA PRO A 7 13.10 -25.16 -11.48
C PRO A 7 12.80 -24.14 -10.37
N VAL A 8 12.95 -24.51 -9.10
CA VAL A 8 12.69 -23.60 -7.96
C VAL A 8 13.72 -22.48 -7.90
N VAL A 9 14.99 -22.78 -8.20
CA VAL A 9 16.05 -21.76 -8.26
C VAL A 9 15.84 -20.81 -9.44
N ARG A 10 15.41 -21.30 -10.60
CA ARG A 10 15.12 -20.46 -11.77
C ARG A 10 13.88 -19.57 -11.57
N VAL A 11 12.84 -20.05 -10.92
CA VAL A 11 11.66 -19.26 -10.58
C VAL A 11 12.03 -18.18 -9.57
N ARG A 12 12.84 -18.48 -8.56
CA ARG A 12 13.36 -17.46 -7.63
C ARG A 12 14.24 -16.44 -8.35
N ALA A 13 15.12 -16.84 -9.23
CA ALA A 13 15.96 -15.92 -10.01
C ALA A 13 15.15 -15.01 -10.94
N ALA A 14 14.05 -15.50 -11.52
CA ALA A 14 13.14 -14.68 -12.32
C ALA A 14 12.34 -13.69 -11.47
N PHE A 15 11.95 -14.04 -10.26
CA PHE A 15 11.32 -13.14 -9.29
C PHE A 15 12.28 -12.08 -8.76
N TYR A 16 13.57 -12.36 -8.74
CA TYR A 16 14.64 -11.44 -8.33
C TYR A 16 15.35 -10.80 -9.53
N SER A 17 14.74 -10.78 -10.72
CA SER A 17 15.27 -9.91 -11.78
C SER A 17 15.28 -8.47 -11.27
N LEU A 18 16.35 -7.73 -11.56
CA LEU A 18 16.50 -6.33 -11.13
C LEU A 18 15.27 -5.47 -11.47
N GLU A 19 14.63 -5.75 -12.60
CA GLU A 19 13.42 -5.07 -13.03
C GLU A 19 12.24 -5.31 -12.12
N VAL A 20 11.96 -6.57 -11.77
CA VAL A 20 10.85 -6.94 -10.89
C VAL A 20 11.12 -6.48 -9.47
N GLY A 21 12.36 -6.65 -8.99
CA GLY A 21 12.77 -6.16 -7.67
C GLY A 21 12.63 -4.65 -7.55
N GLY A 22 13.01 -3.89 -8.59
CA GLY A 22 12.86 -2.45 -8.64
C GLY A 22 11.41 -1.99 -8.61
N LEU A 23 10.52 -2.65 -9.36
CA LEU A 23 9.09 -2.35 -9.32
C LEU A 23 8.47 -2.63 -7.96
N VAL A 24 8.80 -3.75 -7.34
CA VAL A 24 8.33 -4.10 -5.98
C VAL A 24 8.83 -3.09 -4.95
N ALA A 25 10.09 -2.65 -5.06
CA ALA A 25 10.65 -1.63 -4.18
C ALA A 25 9.93 -0.28 -4.33
N LEU A 26 9.68 0.18 -5.54
CA LEU A 26 8.94 1.42 -5.80
C LEU A 26 7.50 1.34 -5.30
N TYR A 27 6.85 0.19 -5.48
CA TYR A 27 5.51 -0.06 -4.97
C TYR A 27 5.45 0.06 -3.45
N ASN A 28 6.35 -0.64 -2.75
CA ASN A 28 6.43 -0.59 -1.29
C ASN A 28 6.83 0.79 -0.77
N LEU A 29 7.74 1.50 -1.47
CA LEU A 29 8.15 2.85 -1.10
C LEU A 29 6.96 3.83 -1.09
N THR A 30 6.07 3.73 -2.08
CA THR A 30 4.87 4.58 -2.13
C THR A 30 3.95 4.34 -0.93
N ASP A 31 3.75 3.07 -0.54
CA ASP A 31 2.93 2.74 0.63
C ASP A 31 3.57 3.23 1.94
N MET A 32 4.91 3.13 2.04
CA MET A 32 5.67 3.67 3.17
C MET A 32 5.60 5.20 3.25
N LEU A 33 5.65 5.89 2.11
CA LEU A 33 5.50 7.34 2.06
C LEU A 33 4.09 7.75 2.51
N LEU A 34 3.06 7.07 2.03
CA LEU A 34 1.67 7.35 2.40
C LEU A 34 1.45 7.12 3.90
N PHE A 35 1.97 6.00 4.43
CA PHE A 35 1.99 5.74 5.87
C PHE A 35 2.69 6.84 6.64
N GLY A 36 3.89 7.25 6.20
CA GLY A 36 4.69 8.30 6.84
C GLY A 36 3.95 9.64 6.89
N VAL A 37 3.27 10.02 5.82
CA VAL A 37 2.44 11.24 5.76
C VAL A 37 1.28 11.16 6.75
N PHE A 38 0.53 10.07 6.77
CA PHE A 38 -0.59 9.91 7.71
C PHE A 38 -0.11 9.88 9.16
N LEU A 39 1.03 9.25 9.42
CA LEU A 39 1.63 9.23 10.75
C LEU A 39 2.09 10.63 11.18
N ALA A 40 2.73 11.38 10.30
CA ALA A 40 3.14 12.77 10.57
C ALA A 40 1.92 13.65 10.89
N LEU A 41 0.82 13.49 10.13
CA LEU A 41 -0.43 14.19 10.42
C LEU A 41 -1.03 13.76 11.76
N ALA A 42 -0.97 12.47 12.11
CA ALA A 42 -1.41 12.01 13.42
C ALA A 42 -0.62 12.71 14.55
N PHE A 43 0.71 12.80 14.43
CA PHE A 43 1.54 13.52 15.41
C PHE A 43 1.29 15.02 15.43
N ALA A 44 1.07 15.65 14.28
CA ALA A 44 0.74 17.08 14.22
C ALA A 44 -0.57 17.39 14.96
N TYR A 45 -1.53 16.50 14.88
CA TYR A 45 -2.83 16.63 15.54
C TYR A 45 -2.93 15.91 16.91
N ARG A 46 -1.80 15.56 17.53
CA ARG A 46 -1.76 14.82 18.82
C ARG A 46 -2.54 15.48 19.96
N ASN A 47 -2.64 16.80 19.95
CA ASN A 47 -3.38 17.58 20.96
C ASN A 47 -4.91 17.57 20.70
N ARG A 48 -5.36 16.98 19.59
CA ARG A 48 -6.78 16.84 19.22
C ARG A 48 -7.10 15.36 19.09
N PRO A 49 -7.55 14.69 20.16
CA PRO A 49 -7.66 13.22 20.23
C PRO A 49 -8.53 12.63 19.11
N GLU A 50 -9.60 13.34 18.72
CA GLU A 50 -10.49 12.86 17.65
C GLU A 50 -9.81 12.83 16.27
N LEU A 51 -9.00 13.85 15.95
CA LEU A 51 -8.26 13.91 14.69
C LEU A 51 -7.07 12.94 14.72
N HIS A 52 -6.38 12.86 15.84
CA HIS A 52 -5.25 11.96 16.05
C HIS A 52 -5.64 10.49 15.80
N LYS A 53 -6.71 10.01 16.44
CA LYS A 53 -7.22 8.64 16.27
C LYS A 53 -7.52 8.31 14.81
N ARG A 54 -8.14 9.24 14.08
CA ARG A 54 -8.52 9.08 12.68
C ARG A 54 -7.31 8.95 11.77
N TRP A 55 -6.27 9.77 11.99
CA TRP A 55 -5.02 9.70 11.24
C TRP A 55 -4.22 8.43 11.56
N ILE A 56 -4.25 7.94 12.81
CA ILE A 56 -3.64 6.66 13.16
C ILE A 56 -4.33 5.51 12.43
N ILE A 57 -5.66 5.49 12.37
CA ILE A 57 -6.41 4.47 11.62
C ILE A 57 -6.05 4.54 10.12
N ALA A 58 -5.95 5.73 9.55
CA ALA A 58 -5.55 5.91 8.16
C ALA A 58 -4.12 5.40 7.89
N ALA A 59 -3.18 5.69 8.79
CA ALA A 59 -1.81 5.19 8.71
C ALA A 59 -1.76 3.65 8.79
N THR A 60 -2.49 3.06 9.72
CA THR A 60 -2.59 1.60 9.85
C THR A 60 -3.19 0.98 8.59
N ALA A 61 -4.26 1.56 8.04
CA ALA A 61 -4.86 1.11 6.79
C ALA A 61 -3.84 1.13 5.64
N ALA A 62 -3.02 2.17 5.51
CA ALA A 62 -1.99 2.24 4.47
C ALA A 62 -1.00 1.06 4.55
N LEU A 63 -0.56 0.65 5.75
CA LEU A 63 0.34 -0.50 5.94
C LEU A 63 -0.33 -1.85 5.68
N CYS A 64 -1.63 -1.98 5.93
CA CYS A 64 -2.36 -3.24 5.71
C CYS A 64 -2.31 -3.70 4.25
N GLY A 65 -2.13 -2.80 3.29
CA GLY A 65 -2.02 -3.13 1.88
C GLY A 65 -0.93 -4.16 1.57
N ALA A 66 0.26 -3.98 2.13
CA ALA A 66 1.36 -4.90 1.92
C ALA A 66 1.10 -6.31 2.50
N ALA A 67 0.38 -6.40 3.62
CA ALA A 67 0.01 -7.67 4.23
C ALA A 67 -1.10 -8.36 3.43
N LEU A 68 -2.12 -7.62 3.03
CA LEU A 68 -3.25 -8.14 2.24
C LEU A 68 -2.81 -8.65 0.87
N GLY A 69 -1.85 -7.99 0.21
CA GLY A 69 -1.32 -8.40 -1.08
C GLY A 69 -0.63 -9.77 -1.10
N ARG A 70 -0.32 -10.33 0.08
CA ARG A 70 0.21 -11.69 0.21
C ARG A 70 -0.88 -12.76 0.26
N VAL A 71 -2.10 -12.39 0.60
CA VAL A 71 -3.23 -13.31 0.79
C VAL A 71 -4.25 -13.18 -0.32
N VAL A 72 -4.48 -11.98 -0.81
CA VAL A 72 -5.47 -11.66 -1.84
C VAL A 72 -4.76 -11.00 -3.03
N PRO A 73 -5.06 -11.40 -4.28
CA PRO A 73 -4.48 -10.73 -5.46
C PRO A 73 -4.73 -9.22 -5.43
N GLY A 74 -3.65 -8.43 -5.50
CA GLY A 74 -3.69 -6.97 -5.33
C GLY A 74 -4.49 -6.20 -6.41
N SER A 75 -4.85 -6.87 -7.51
CA SER A 75 -5.70 -6.30 -8.56
C SER A 75 -7.18 -6.61 -8.39
N SER A 76 -7.57 -7.39 -7.38
CA SER A 76 -8.95 -7.81 -7.18
C SER A 76 -9.79 -6.75 -6.46
N PRO A 77 -11.09 -6.62 -6.77
CA PRO A 77 -12.00 -5.74 -6.04
C PRO A 77 -12.08 -6.09 -4.54
N GLN A 78 -11.94 -7.37 -4.21
CA GLN A 78 -11.93 -7.86 -2.82
C GLN A 78 -10.73 -7.30 -2.04
N TYR A 79 -9.56 -7.22 -2.68
CA TYR A 79 -8.38 -6.59 -2.07
C TYR A 79 -8.67 -5.13 -1.72
N LEU A 80 -9.24 -4.36 -2.64
CA LEU A 80 -9.56 -2.95 -2.41
C LEU A 80 -10.55 -2.78 -1.26
N LEU A 81 -11.61 -3.58 -1.23
CA LEU A 81 -12.61 -3.54 -0.15
C LEU A 81 -12.00 -3.89 1.20
N LEU A 82 -11.18 -4.94 1.28
CA LEU A 82 -10.49 -5.32 2.52
C LEU A 82 -9.50 -4.23 2.95
N TRP A 83 -8.79 -3.64 2.01
CA TRP A 83 -7.84 -2.57 2.31
C TRP A 83 -8.51 -1.32 2.85
N LEU A 84 -9.66 -0.94 2.30
CA LEU A 84 -10.44 0.21 2.74
C LEU A 84 -11.29 -0.08 3.98
N SER A 85 -11.46 -1.34 4.38
CA SER A 85 -12.39 -1.72 5.46
C SER A 85 -12.22 -0.95 6.77
N PRO A 86 -11.01 -0.61 7.29
CA PRO A 86 -10.87 0.17 8.50
C PRO A 86 -11.43 1.60 8.36
N LEU A 87 -11.24 2.20 7.17
CA LEU A 87 -11.75 3.55 6.89
C LEU A 87 -13.26 3.55 6.65
N LEU A 88 -13.77 2.53 5.97
CA LEU A 88 -15.21 2.34 5.78
C LEU A 88 -15.93 2.12 7.12
N ALA A 89 -15.33 1.33 8.01
CA ALA A 89 -15.85 1.16 9.37
C ALA A 89 -15.90 2.49 10.12
N LEU A 90 -14.86 3.33 9.99
CA LEU A 90 -14.84 4.65 10.61
C LEU A 90 -15.94 5.57 10.04
N VAL A 91 -16.17 5.55 8.72
CA VAL A 91 -17.28 6.27 8.08
C VAL A 91 -18.64 5.77 8.60
N ALA A 92 -18.81 4.46 8.73
CA ALA A 92 -20.04 3.87 9.24
C ALA A 92 -20.32 4.30 10.69
N VAL A 93 -19.31 4.32 11.55
CA VAL A 93 -19.40 4.82 12.93
C VAL A 93 -19.75 6.31 12.95
N ASP A 94 -19.13 7.13 12.11
CA ASP A 94 -19.44 8.56 12.02
C ASP A 94 -20.90 8.79 11.63
N LEU A 95 -21.41 8.05 10.65
CA LEU A 95 -22.81 8.15 10.23
C LEU A 95 -23.79 7.70 11.33
N ALA A 96 -23.45 6.62 12.04
CA ALA A 96 -24.30 6.08 13.09
C ALA A 96 -24.36 6.99 14.33
N THR A 97 -23.23 7.64 14.69
CA THR A 97 -23.12 8.38 15.95
C THR A 97 -23.37 9.88 15.76
N GLN A 98 -22.80 10.47 14.70
CA GLN A 98 -22.79 11.93 14.50
C GLN A 98 -23.69 12.38 13.34
N ARG A 99 -24.23 11.44 12.55
CA ARG A 99 -24.96 11.69 11.29
C ARG A 99 -24.23 12.59 10.29
N ARG A 100 -22.90 12.73 10.47
CA ARG A 100 -22.01 13.52 9.60
C ARG A 100 -20.72 12.74 9.41
N VAL A 101 -20.28 12.59 8.16
CA VAL A 101 -18.99 11.98 7.83
C VAL A 101 -17.89 13.01 8.04
N HIS A 102 -16.87 12.64 8.78
CA HIS A 102 -15.68 13.47 8.92
C HIS A 102 -14.86 13.43 7.63
N TRP A 103 -14.21 14.52 7.27
CA TRP A 103 -13.45 14.63 6.03
C TRP A 103 -12.19 13.70 5.98
N ILE A 104 -11.57 13.39 7.13
CA ILE A 104 -10.33 12.59 7.20
C ILE A 104 -10.49 11.19 6.58
N PRO A 105 -11.46 10.34 6.97
CA PRO A 105 -11.61 9.03 6.37
C PRO A 105 -11.94 9.11 4.87
N VAL A 106 -12.63 10.15 4.43
CA VAL A 106 -12.94 10.36 3.00
C VAL A 106 -11.67 10.66 2.21
N VAL A 107 -10.87 11.62 2.66
CA VAL A 107 -9.60 11.97 2.01
C VAL A 107 -8.61 10.80 2.04
N SER A 108 -8.49 10.12 3.18
CA SER A 108 -7.61 8.96 3.31
C SER A 108 -8.04 7.82 2.39
N SER A 109 -9.34 7.54 2.28
CA SER A 109 -9.87 6.53 1.35
C SER A 109 -9.60 6.92 -0.10
N ALA A 110 -9.80 8.18 -0.47
CA ALA A 110 -9.50 8.66 -1.82
C ALA A 110 -8.01 8.49 -2.16
N LEU A 111 -7.10 8.81 -1.24
CA LEU A 111 -5.66 8.64 -1.44
C LEU A 111 -5.28 7.16 -1.57
N LEU A 112 -5.88 6.25 -0.78
CA LEU A 112 -5.66 4.81 -0.93
C LEU A 112 -6.21 4.27 -2.24
N VAL A 113 -7.37 4.75 -2.71
CA VAL A 113 -7.91 4.39 -4.03
C VAL A 113 -6.98 4.85 -5.15
N VAL A 114 -6.47 6.08 -5.10
CA VAL A 114 -5.47 6.57 -6.06
C VAL A 114 -4.21 5.70 -6.00
N ALA A 115 -3.75 5.34 -4.80
CA ALA A 115 -2.62 4.44 -4.63
C ALA A 115 -2.90 3.02 -5.17
N PHE A 116 -4.13 2.54 -5.15
CA PHE A 116 -4.52 1.28 -5.78
C PHE A 116 -4.30 1.31 -7.30
N PHE A 117 -4.66 2.39 -7.95
CA PHE A 117 -4.50 2.54 -9.40
C PHE A 117 -3.04 2.77 -9.85
N LYS A 118 -2.08 2.90 -8.93
CA LYS A 118 -0.64 2.99 -9.29
C LYS A 118 -0.11 1.72 -9.96
N VAL A 119 -0.70 0.55 -9.70
CA VAL A 119 -0.24 -0.75 -10.24
C VAL A 119 -0.09 -0.73 -11.76
N PRO A 120 -1.11 -0.34 -12.56
CA PRO A 120 -0.96 -0.25 -14.01
C PRO A 120 0.03 0.84 -14.44
N LEU A 121 0.21 1.90 -13.66
CA LEU A 121 1.16 2.95 -13.94
C LEU A 121 2.62 2.44 -13.84
N TYR A 122 2.93 1.64 -12.82
CA TYR A 122 4.26 1.04 -12.66
C TYR A 122 4.55 -0.08 -13.68
N ALA A 123 3.54 -0.61 -14.36
CA ALA A 123 3.74 -1.54 -15.46
C ALA A 123 4.31 -0.87 -16.73
N ALA A 124 4.30 0.45 -16.81
CA ALA A 124 4.89 1.18 -17.91
C ALA A 124 6.43 0.98 -17.98
N PRO A 125 7.02 0.86 -19.20
CA PRO A 125 8.44 0.50 -19.37
C PRO A 125 9.41 1.47 -18.69
N ILE A 126 9.07 2.75 -18.62
CA ILE A 126 9.91 3.78 -17.97
C ILE A 126 10.17 3.47 -16.48
N TRP A 127 9.19 2.91 -15.78
CA TRP A 127 9.33 2.58 -14.36
C TRP A 127 10.20 1.36 -14.12
N ARG A 128 10.29 0.45 -15.08
CA ARG A 128 11.22 -0.69 -15.05
C ARG A 128 12.68 -0.20 -15.08
N GLU A 129 12.98 0.74 -15.93
CA GLU A 129 14.32 1.34 -16.01
C GLU A 129 14.69 2.11 -14.74
N VAL A 130 13.76 2.91 -14.22
CA VAL A 130 13.94 3.63 -12.94
C VAL A 130 14.18 2.65 -11.79
N GLY A 131 13.38 1.60 -11.68
CA GLY A 131 13.54 0.57 -10.65
C GLY A 131 14.88 -0.16 -10.75
N ALA A 132 15.28 -0.54 -11.98
CA ALA A 132 16.57 -1.18 -12.21
C ALA A 132 17.75 -0.25 -11.88
N SER A 133 17.66 1.03 -12.19
CA SER A 133 18.71 2.00 -11.89
C SER A 133 18.90 2.24 -10.39
N LEU A 134 17.81 2.21 -9.62
CA LEU A 134 17.85 2.33 -8.16
C LEU A 134 18.52 1.14 -7.46
N LEU A 135 18.38 -0.07 -8.03
CA LEU A 135 18.96 -1.27 -7.44
C LEU A 135 20.40 -1.57 -7.89
N ARG A 136 20.85 -0.99 -9.01
CA ARG A 136 22.23 -1.20 -9.54
C ARG A 136 23.34 -0.98 -8.50
N PRO A 137 23.30 0.03 -7.62
CA PRO A 137 24.37 0.23 -6.65
C PRO A 137 24.41 -0.82 -5.53
N PHE A 138 23.39 -1.68 -5.41
CA PHE A 138 23.27 -2.70 -4.36
C PHE A 138 23.50 -4.13 -4.84
N VAL A 139 23.75 -4.32 -6.13
CA VAL A 139 24.00 -5.60 -6.81
C VAL A 139 25.35 -5.55 -7.50
#